data_ff99585ce11cd3a2e3dad18bdfafd643
#
_entry.id   ff99585ce11cd3a2e3dad18bdfafd643
#
_cell.length_a   1.000
_cell.length_b   1.000
_cell.length_c   1.000
_cell.angle_alpha   90.00
_cell.angle_beta   90.00
_cell.angle_gamma   90.00
#
_symmetry.space_group_name_H-M   'P 1'
#
loop_
_entity.id
_entity.type
_entity.pdbx_description
1 polymer ?
#
loop_
_entity_poly.entity_id
_entity_poly.type
_entity_poly.pdbx_seq_one_letter_code
_entity_poly.pdbx_strand_id
1 'polypeptide(L)'
;MPRFYSISTTDFRPISFENVYLYGEYKKIKNFLVSNNQQELLKVLSIPSYKNNNIEWSASTNNEIKKLDEYSQTQQDKILSQYNEFLNSYNSFINALRSSKNQDNKNWGELLFSLIEGTANELFSDGENIFITWGWRLLDENSKKLIPVYNPPPSIAEDYPKEIDKEID
;
A
#
# COMPACT_ATOMS: atom_id res chain seq x y z
N MET A 1 19.20 -4.53 -5.11
CA MET A 1 18.03 -3.69 -5.35
C MET A 1 18.33 -2.26 -4.93
N PRO A 2 18.03 -1.29 -5.77
CA PRO A 2 18.32 0.09 -5.42
C PRO A 2 17.41 0.59 -4.31
N ARG A 3 18.02 1.27 -3.36
CA ARG A 3 17.30 2.01 -2.34
C ARG A 3 16.73 3.28 -2.98
N PHE A 4 15.47 3.57 -2.72
CA PHE A 4 14.83 4.76 -3.27
C PHE A 4 14.38 5.75 -2.20
N TYR A 5 14.33 5.34 -0.93
CA TYR A 5 13.85 6.19 0.15
C TYR A 5 14.47 5.75 1.47
N SER A 6 14.65 6.71 2.36
CA SER A 6 15.18 6.45 3.70
C SER A 6 14.47 7.35 4.69
N ILE A 7 14.10 6.81 5.85
CA ILE A 7 13.51 7.58 6.93
C ILE A 7 14.32 7.40 8.20
N SER A 8 14.41 8.47 8.98
CA SER A 8 14.96 8.39 10.33
C SER A 8 13.89 7.87 11.28
N THR A 9 14.23 6.90 12.11
CA THR A 9 13.25 6.33 13.03
C THR A 9 12.89 7.28 14.18
N THR A 10 13.61 8.41 14.31
CA THR A 10 13.32 9.39 15.37
C THR A 10 12.00 10.11 15.17
N ASP A 11 11.55 10.25 13.92
CA ASP A 11 10.33 10.98 13.58
C ASP A 11 9.11 10.07 13.44
N PHE A 12 9.27 8.77 13.64
CA PHE A 12 8.23 7.79 13.40
C PHE A 12 8.15 6.79 14.54
N ARG A 13 6.98 6.16 14.66
CA ARG A 13 6.74 5.09 15.61
C ARG A 13 6.52 3.79 14.84
N PRO A 14 7.25 2.71 15.17
CA PRO A 14 7.01 1.44 14.50
C PRO A 14 5.67 0.85 14.92
N ILE A 15 4.99 0.21 13.96
CA ILE A 15 3.77 -0.52 14.24
C ILE A 15 4.15 -1.92 14.69
N SER A 16 3.58 -2.37 15.81
CA SER A 16 3.80 -3.73 16.30
C SER A 16 2.51 -4.55 16.18
N PHE A 17 2.69 -5.85 16.05
CA PHE A 17 1.61 -6.83 16.04
C PHE A 17 2.09 -8.04 16.84
N GLU A 18 1.38 -8.40 17.90
CA GLU A 18 1.74 -9.51 18.78
C GLU A 18 3.19 -9.42 19.27
N ASN A 19 3.58 -8.23 19.73
CA ASN A 19 4.90 -7.95 20.33
C ASN A 19 6.07 -7.98 19.35
N VAL A 20 5.82 -7.97 18.04
CA VAL A 20 6.88 -7.84 17.04
C VAL A 20 6.62 -6.63 16.16
N TYR A 21 7.68 -5.97 15.72
CA TYR A 21 7.55 -4.84 14.81
C TYR A 21 7.33 -5.35 13.39
N LEU A 22 6.34 -4.78 12.70
CA LEU A 22 5.96 -5.21 11.36
C LEU A 22 7.11 -5.12 10.36
N TYR A 23 7.93 -4.07 10.43
CA TYR A 23 9.02 -3.90 9.47
C TYR A 23 10.04 -5.04 9.53
N GLY A 24 10.15 -5.71 10.68
CA GLY A 24 11.05 -6.87 10.83
C GLY A 24 10.48 -8.17 10.30
N GLU A 25 9.23 -8.17 9.86
CA GLU A 25 8.53 -9.38 9.45
C GLU A 25 8.44 -9.54 7.91
N TYR A 26 9.17 -8.72 7.16
CA TYR A 26 9.06 -8.73 5.70
C TYR A 26 9.25 -10.12 5.09
N LYS A 27 10.24 -10.87 5.56
CA LYS A 27 10.52 -12.20 5.00
C LYS A 27 9.33 -13.15 5.19
N LYS A 28 8.70 -13.10 6.35
CA LYS A 28 7.52 -13.93 6.65
C LYS A 28 6.33 -13.49 5.80
N ILE A 29 6.14 -12.19 5.68
CA ILE A 29 5.06 -11.61 4.85
C ILE A 29 5.25 -12.04 3.40
N LYS A 30 6.47 -11.91 2.89
CA LYS A 30 6.81 -12.32 1.53
C LYS A 30 6.48 -13.81 1.30
N ASN A 31 6.93 -14.66 2.20
CA ASN A 31 6.69 -16.10 2.07
C ASN A 31 5.20 -16.42 2.09
N PHE A 32 4.45 -15.76 2.97
CA PHE A 32 3.01 -15.98 3.06
C PHE A 32 2.29 -15.55 1.78
N LEU A 33 2.59 -14.36 1.28
CA LEU A 33 1.95 -13.83 0.07
C LEU A 33 2.28 -14.70 -1.14
N VAL A 34 3.54 -15.10 -1.29
CA VAL A 34 3.95 -15.99 -2.40
C VAL A 34 3.23 -17.33 -2.31
N SER A 35 3.15 -17.92 -1.11
CA SER A 35 2.49 -19.21 -0.92
C SER A 35 0.99 -19.15 -1.21
N ASN A 36 0.39 -17.97 -1.15
CA ASN A 36 -1.03 -17.76 -1.41
C ASN A 36 -1.29 -17.13 -2.77
N ASN A 37 -0.29 -17.18 -3.67
CA ASN A 37 -0.40 -16.66 -5.04
C ASN A 37 -0.73 -15.15 -5.08
N GLN A 38 -0.18 -14.38 -4.13
CA GLN A 38 -0.41 -12.95 -4.03
C GLN A 38 0.85 -12.16 -4.40
N GLN A 39 1.56 -12.59 -5.41
CA GLN A 39 2.78 -11.92 -5.87
C GLN A 39 2.52 -10.48 -6.31
N GLU A 40 1.35 -10.22 -6.89
CA GLU A 40 1.01 -8.86 -7.34
C GLU A 40 0.87 -7.89 -6.16
N LEU A 41 0.32 -8.37 -5.03
CA LEU A 41 0.24 -7.55 -3.83
C LEU A 41 1.63 -7.33 -3.24
N LEU A 42 2.45 -8.37 -3.26
CA LEU A 42 3.81 -8.29 -2.73
C LEU A 42 4.67 -7.25 -3.45
N LYS A 43 4.49 -7.12 -4.76
CA LYS A 43 5.25 -6.15 -5.57
C LYS A 43 5.06 -4.71 -5.12
N VAL A 44 3.91 -4.40 -4.56
CA VAL A 44 3.58 -3.04 -4.09
C VAL A 44 4.26 -2.74 -2.76
N LEU A 45 4.49 -3.76 -1.94
CA LEU A 45 5.14 -3.59 -0.65
C LEU A 45 6.64 -3.41 -0.83
N SER A 46 7.15 -2.23 -0.47
CA SER A 46 8.59 -1.96 -0.55
C SER A 46 9.36 -2.83 0.43
N ILE A 47 10.62 -3.05 0.13
CA ILE A 47 11.49 -3.90 0.94
C ILE A 47 12.23 -3.04 1.97
N PRO A 48 11.98 -3.25 3.28
CA PRO A 48 12.63 -2.47 4.33
C PRO A 48 13.98 -3.06 4.71
N SER A 49 14.91 -2.19 5.08
CA SER A 49 16.17 -2.58 5.67
C SER A 49 16.49 -1.61 6.79
N TYR A 50 16.52 -2.10 8.04
CA TYR A 50 16.81 -1.28 9.21
C TYR A 50 18.31 -1.21 9.43
N LYS A 51 18.84 0.00 9.51
CA LYS A 51 20.28 0.19 9.68
C LYS A 51 20.58 1.56 10.29
N ASN A 52 21.32 1.55 11.39
CA ASN A 52 21.76 2.79 12.06
C ASN A 52 20.61 3.79 12.33
N ASN A 53 19.54 3.29 12.91
CA ASN A 53 18.34 4.08 13.23
C ASN A 53 17.65 4.67 12.00
N ASN A 54 17.89 4.10 10.83
CA ASN A 54 17.20 4.45 9.60
C ASN A 54 16.56 3.22 8.99
N ILE A 55 15.41 3.42 8.37
CA ILE A 55 14.81 2.41 7.50
C ILE A 55 15.09 2.82 6.08
N GLU A 56 15.73 1.94 5.34
CA GLU A 56 15.99 2.13 3.91
C GLU A 56 15.00 1.27 3.13
N TRP A 57 14.35 1.86 2.14
CA TRP A 57 13.36 1.19 1.33
C TRP A 57 13.88 0.93 -0.06
N SER A 58 13.66 -0.27 -0.57
CA SER A 58 14.05 -0.64 -1.93
C SER A 58 12.92 -1.41 -2.62
N ALA A 59 13.02 -1.49 -3.93
CA ALA A 59 12.06 -2.21 -4.76
C ALA A 59 12.77 -2.78 -5.98
N SER A 60 12.20 -3.86 -6.52
CA SER A 60 12.77 -4.52 -7.70
C SER A 60 12.25 -3.83 -8.97
N THR A 61 13.02 -2.86 -9.45
CA THR A 61 12.72 -2.16 -10.69
C THR A 61 14.01 -1.61 -11.27
N ASN A 62 14.07 -1.44 -12.59
CA ASN A 62 15.19 -0.83 -13.29
C ASN A 62 14.92 0.65 -13.58
N ASN A 63 13.72 1.14 -13.31
CA ASN A 63 13.33 2.50 -13.58
C ASN A 63 13.51 3.36 -12.34
N GLU A 64 13.67 4.67 -12.55
CA GLU A 64 13.76 5.62 -11.44
C GLU A 64 12.45 5.67 -10.66
N ILE A 65 12.53 5.57 -9.35
CA ILE A 65 11.38 5.66 -8.46
C ILE A 65 11.29 7.07 -7.90
N LYS A 66 10.11 7.68 -8.02
CA LYS A 66 9.84 9.01 -7.48
C LYS A 66 8.63 8.97 -6.57
N LYS A 67 8.59 9.92 -5.64
CA LYS A 67 7.44 10.10 -4.75
C LYS A 67 6.26 10.64 -5.55
N LEU A 68 5.05 10.36 -5.08
CA LEU A 68 3.81 10.77 -5.75
C LEU A 68 3.80 12.26 -6.15
N ASP A 69 4.21 13.14 -5.25
CA ASP A 69 4.15 14.58 -5.48
C ASP A 69 5.17 15.10 -6.49
N GLU A 70 6.11 14.26 -6.93
CA GLU A 70 7.07 14.60 -7.96
C GLU A 70 6.55 14.40 -9.37
N TYR A 71 5.32 13.85 -9.50
CA TYR A 71 4.69 13.60 -10.79
C TYR A 71 3.69 14.70 -11.15
N SER A 72 3.39 14.82 -12.44
CA SER A 72 2.33 15.71 -12.91
C SER A 72 0.98 15.29 -12.34
N GLN A 73 0.01 16.20 -12.34
CA GLN A 73 -1.32 15.89 -11.82
C GLN A 73 -1.95 14.69 -12.53
N THR A 74 -1.83 14.61 -13.84
CA THR A 74 -2.37 13.48 -14.62
C THR A 74 -1.72 12.16 -14.19
N GLN A 75 -0.41 12.17 -13.99
CA GLN A 75 0.31 10.99 -13.53
C GLN A 75 -0.05 10.64 -12.10
N GLN A 76 -0.21 11.64 -11.22
CA GLN A 76 -0.64 11.39 -9.85
C GLN A 76 -2.01 10.72 -9.81
N ASP A 77 -2.94 11.15 -10.65
CA ASP A 77 -4.26 10.55 -10.73
C ASP A 77 -4.18 9.08 -11.14
N LYS A 78 -3.32 8.77 -12.11
CA LYS A 78 -3.09 7.40 -12.54
C LYS A 78 -2.51 6.55 -11.39
N ILE A 79 -1.52 7.09 -10.71
CA ILE A 79 -0.85 6.39 -9.60
C ILE A 79 -1.83 6.13 -8.46
N LEU A 80 -2.64 7.11 -8.10
CA LEU A 80 -3.65 6.96 -7.07
C LEU A 80 -4.73 5.95 -7.46
N SER A 81 -5.08 5.91 -8.75
CA SER A 81 -6.01 4.90 -9.26
C SER A 81 -5.42 3.50 -9.12
N GLN A 82 -4.15 3.33 -9.43
CA GLN A 82 -3.46 2.05 -9.24
C GLN A 82 -3.43 1.65 -7.76
N TYR A 83 -3.24 2.62 -6.88
CA TYR A 83 -3.25 2.37 -5.44
C TYR A 83 -4.64 1.93 -4.97
N ASN A 84 -5.69 2.55 -5.47
CA ASN A 84 -7.06 2.14 -5.14
C ASN A 84 -7.36 0.71 -5.61
N GLU A 85 -6.88 0.34 -6.79
CA GLU A 85 -7.02 -1.03 -7.28
C GLU A 85 -6.26 -2.01 -6.37
N PHE A 86 -5.07 -1.63 -5.97
CA PHE A 86 -4.28 -2.41 -5.02
C PHE A 86 -5.05 -2.60 -3.72
N LEU A 87 -5.59 -1.52 -3.15
CA LEU A 87 -6.34 -1.58 -1.90
C LEU A 87 -7.55 -2.51 -2.01
N ASN A 88 -8.27 -2.43 -3.14
CA ASN A 88 -9.42 -3.30 -3.35
C ASN A 88 -9.02 -4.78 -3.34
N SER A 89 -7.96 -5.13 -4.06
CA SER A 89 -7.46 -6.51 -4.09
C SER A 89 -6.91 -6.94 -2.74
N TYR A 90 -6.16 -6.05 -2.09
CA TYR A 90 -5.56 -6.30 -0.80
C TYR A 90 -6.63 -6.55 0.27
N ASN A 91 -7.65 -5.68 0.31
CA ASN A 91 -8.74 -5.82 1.26
C ASN A 91 -9.59 -7.05 1.00
N SER A 92 -9.78 -7.43 -0.26
CA SER A 92 -10.48 -8.67 -0.61
C SER A 92 -9.75 -9.88 -0.06
N PHE A 93 -8.42 -9.89 -0.18
CA PHE A 93 -7.61 -10.97 0.35
C PHE A 93 -7.67 -11.02 1.88
N ILE A 94 -7.56 -9.86 2.54
CA ILE A 94 -7.68 -9.75 4.00
C ILE A 94 -9.04 -10.29 4.46
N ASN A 95 -10.12 -9.90 3.79
CA ASN A 95 -11.46 -10.33 4.15
C ASN A 95 -11.61 -11.85 4.01
N ALA A 96 -11.03 -12.43 2.97
CA ALA A 96 -11.03 -13.88 2.80
C ALA A 96 -10.28 -14.57 3.96
N LEU A 97 -9.15 -14.03 4.38
CA LEU A 97 -8.40 -14.57 5.50
C LEU A 97 -9.18 -14.46 6.81
N ARG A 98 -9.83 -13.32 7.05
CA ARG A 98 -10.63 -13.09 8.25
C ARG A 98 -11.85 -14.01 8.32
N SER A 99 -12.39 -14.40 7.19
CA SER A 99 -13.53 -15.29 7.09
C SER A 99 -13.16 -16.77 7.15
N SER A 100 -11.88 -17.08 7.15
CA SER A 100 -11.39 -18.45 7.26
C SER A 100 -11.70 -19.04 8.63
N LYS A 101 -11.88 -20.34 8.67
CA LYS A 101 -12.04 -21.06 9.95
C LYS A 101 -10.68 -21.33 10.61
N ASN A 102 -9.60 -21.18 9.87
CA ASN A 102 -8.25 -21.41 10.34
C ASN A 102 -7.76 -20.17 11.10
N GLN A 103 -7.36 -20.35 12.36
CA GLN A 103 -6.93 -19.24 13.21
C GLN A 103 -5.67 -18.57 12.68
N ASP A 104 -4.75 -19.33 12.10
CA ASP A 104 -3.53 -18.76 11.52
C ASP A 104 -3.86 -17.81 10.38
N ASN A 105 -4.84 -18.17 9.54
CA ASN A 105 -5.28 -17.29 8.45
C ASN A 105 -5.91 -16.01 9.00
N LYS A 106 -6.71 -16.11 10.05
CA LYS A 106 -7.29 -14.93 10.68
C LYS A 106 -6.20 -14.00 11.23
N ASN A 107 -5.20 -14.58 11.87
CA ASN A 107 -4.07 -13.82 12.41
C ASN A 107 -3.30 -13.10 11.28
N TRP A 108 -3.10 -13.79 10.16
CA TRP A 108 -2.47 -13.17 8.99
C TRP A 108 -3.30 -12.03 8.43
N GLY A 109 -4.62 -12.19 8.41
CA GLY A 109 -5.53 -11.11 7.99
C GLY A 109 -5.36 -9.86 8.83
N GLU A 110 -5.26 -10.01 10.14
CA GLU A 110 -5.07 -8.89 11.06
C GLU A 110 -3.69 -8.24 10.89
N LEU A 111 -2.65 -9.06 10.73
CA LEU A 111 -1.30 -8.54 10.51
C LEU A 111 -1.23 -7.74 9.21
N LEU A 112 -1.74 -8.29 8.11
CA LEU A 112 -1.73 -7.62 6.81
C LEU A 112 -2.55 -6.33 6.83
N PHE A 113 -3.69 -6.33 7.53
CA PHE A 113 -4.48 -5.11 7.69
C PHE A 113 -3.64 -4.00 8.34
N SER A 114 -2.85 -4.37 9.35
CA SER A 114 -2.01 -3.41 10.07
C SER A 114 -0.96 -2.74 9.18
N LEU A 115 -0.52 -3.41 8.10
CA LEU A 115 0.49 -2.84 7.20
C LEU A 115 -0.02 -1.57 6.51
N ILE A 116 -1.30 -1.53 6.14
CA ILE A 116 -1.87 -0.42 5.38
C ILE A 116 -2.53 0.64 6.27
N GLU A 117 -2.59 0.40 7.58
CA GLU A 117 -3.15 1.36 8.53
C GLU A 117 -2.17 2.44 8.96
N GLY A 118 -0.91 2.31 8.60
CA GLY A 118 0.12 3.25 9.01
C GLY A 118 -0.08 4.65 8.44
N THR A 119 -0.03 5.67 9.30
CA THR A 119 -0.13 7.06 8.86
C THR A 119 1.13 7.53 8.13
N ALA A 120 2.25 6.85 8.32
CA ALA A 120 3.52 7.19 7.69
C ALA A 120 3.75 6.50 6.34
N ASN A 121 2.78 5.71 5.86
CA ASN A 121 2.89 5.08 4.56
C ASN A 121 2.92 6.13 3.46
N GLU A 122 3.87 6.02 2.53
CA GLU A 122 3.99 6.92 1.40
C GLU A 122 3.94 6.13 0.10
N LEU A 123 3.46 6.79 -0.95
CA LEU A 123 3.25 6.19 -2.26
C LEU A 123 4.30 6.68 -3.24
N PHE A 124 4.93 5.73 -3.93
CA PHE A 124 5.97 5.94 -4.92
C PHE A 124 5.60 5.22 -6.21
N SER A 125 6.23 5.62 -7.29
CA SER A 125 6.04 4.95 -8.59
C SER A 125 7.32 5.03 -9.41
N ASP A 126 7.49 4.06 -10.31
CA ASP A 126 8.55 4.09 -11.32
C ASP A 126 8.01 4.49 -12.70
N GLY A 127 6.77 4.99 -12.75
CA GLY A 127 6.08 5.32 -13.99
C GLY A 127 5.12 4.24 -14.47
N GLU A 128 5.34 3.01 -14.08
CA GLU A 128 4.49 1.86 -14.46
C GLU A 128 3.92 1.14 -13.25
N ASN A 129 4.72 0.98 -12.22
CA ASN A 129 4.38 0.25 -11.01
C ASN A 129 4.34 1.19 -9.81
N ILE A 130 3.57 0.81 -8.80
CA ILE A 130 3.51 1.57 -7.55
C ILE A 130 4.20 0.80 -6.44
N PHE A 131 4.70 1.56 -5.46
CA PHE A 131 5.37 1.02 -4.27
C PHE A 131 4.94 1.82 -3.06
N ILE A 132 4.72 1.15 -1.93
CA ILE A 132 4.39 1.83 -0.68
C ILE A 132 5.38 1.46 0.40
N THR A 133 5.67 2.43 1.26
CA THR A 133 6.35 2.18 2.53
C THR A 133 5.29 1.77 3.56
N TRP A 134 5.68 1.01 4.57
CA TRP A 134 4.73 0.43 5.51
C TRP A 134 5.38 0.12 6.85
N GLY A 135 4.55 -0.12 7.84
CA GLY A 135 5.01 -0.58 9.14
C GLY A 135 5.34 0.53 10.15
N TRP A 136 5.03 1.78 9.80
CA TRP A 136 5.35 2.93 10.65
C TRP A 136 4.17 3.89 10.76
N ARG A 137 4.13 4.62 11.89
CA ARG A 137 3.17 5.69 12.14
C ARG A 137 3.94 6.99 12.35
N LEU A 138 3.31 8.11 12.05
CA LEU A 138 3.82 9.42 12.46
C LEU A 138 3.71 9.54 13.98
N LEU A 139 4.64 10.26 14.61
CA LEU A 139 4.63 10.43 16.06
C LEU A 139 3.35 11.11 16.56
N ASP A 140 2.82 12.06 15.80
CA ASP A 140 1.56 12.72 16.13
C ASP A 140 0.40 11.78 15.78
N GLU A 141 -0.29 11.29 16.79
CA GLU A 141 -1.40 10.34 16.60
C GLU A 141 -2.60 10.95 15.87
N ASN A 142 -2.68 12.27 15.83
CA ASN A 142 -3.75 12.98 15.12
C ASN A 142 -3.38 13.28 13.67
N SER A 143 -2.20 12.87 13.22
CA SER A 143 -1.78 13.09 11.83
C SER A 143 -2.64 12.33 10.86
N LYS A 144 -2.89 12.95 9.72
CA LYS A 144 -3.59 12.31 8.60
C LYS A 144 -2.62 11.41 7.84
N LYS A 145 -3.16 10.42 7.15
CA LYS A 145 -2.35 9.56 6.29
C LYS A 145 -1.65 10.38 5.22
N LEU A 146 -0.39 10.03 4.91
CA LEU A 146 0.39 10.74 3.90
C LEU A 146 -0.09 10.46 2.48
N ILE A 147 -0.70 9.29 2.25
CA ILE A 147 -1.27 8.97 0.94
C ILE A 147 -2.66 9.61 0.87
N PRO A 148 -2.88 10.54 -0.07
CA PRO A 148 -4.17 11.21 -0.17
C PRO A 148 -5.27 10.27 -0.67
N VAL A 149 -6.51 10.59 -0.31
CA VAL A 149 -7.68 9.88 -0.85
C VAL A 149 -7.92 10.37 -2.27
N TYR A 150 -8.07 9.43 -3.20
CA TYR A 150 -8.36 9.74 -4.58
C TYR A 150 -9.84 9.50 -4.87
N ASN A 151 -10.51 10.56 -5.32
CA ASN A 151 -11.90 10.50 -5.75
C ASN A 151 -11.91 10.68 -7.27
N PRO A 152 -12.04 9.58 -8.03
CA PRO A 152 -12.05 9.71 -9.49
C PRO A 152 -13.26 10.51 -9.95
N PRO A 153 -13.11 11.29 -11.04
CA PRO A 153 -14.26 12.00 -11.59
C PRO A 153 -15.29 10.99 -12.13
N PRO A 154 -16.57 11.37 -12.19
CA PRO A 154 -17.59 10.50 -12.75
C PRO A 154 -17.20 10.09 -14.17
N SER A 155 -17.38 8.81 -14.46
CA SER A 155 -17.09 8.27 -15.81
C SER A 155 -18.17 8.73 -16.77
N ILE A 156 -17.74 9.14 -17.97
CA ILE A 156 -18.70 9.46 -19.06
C ILE A 156 -19.54 8.22 -19.37
N ALA A 157 -18.94 7.04 -19.30
CA ALA A 157 -19.66 5.80 -19.55
C ALA A 157 -20.73 5.51 -18.50
N GLU A 158 -20.57 6.02 -17.30
CA GLU A 158 -21.59 5.87 -16.26
C GLU A 158 -22.78 6.81 -16.48
N ASP A 159 -22.49 8.04 -16.88
CA ASP A 159 -23.52 9.03 -17.08
C ASP A 159 -24.29 8.82 -18.37
N TYR A 160 -23.60 8.45 -19.41
CA TYR A 160 -24.15 8.34 -20.74
C TYR A 160 -25.29 7.31 -20.88
N PRO A 161 -25.12 6.07 -20.42
CA PRO A 161 -26.21 5.10 -20.50
C PRO A 161 -27.45 5.49 -19.73
N LYS A 162 -27.29 6.17 -18.60
CA LYS A 162 -28.40 6.61 -17.76
C LYS A 162 -29.28 7.64 -18.49
N GLU A 163 -28.63 8.55 -19.18
CA GLU A 163 -29.33 9.57 -19.94
C GLU A 163 -30.09 8.97 -21.12
N ILE A 164 -29.46 8.04 -21.84
CA ILE A 164 -30.08 7.35 -22.93
C ILE A 164 -31.32 6.59 -22.47
N ASP A 165 -31.20 5.87 -21.38
CA ASP A 165 -32.29 5.11 -20.80
C ASP A 165 -33.48 5.99 -20.46
N LYS A 166 -33.20 7.17 -19.89
CA LYS A 166 -34.25 8.15 -19.55
C LYS A 166 -34.95 8.69 -20.77
N GLU A 167 -34.24 8.91 -21.83
CA GLU A 167 -34.81 9.42 -23.07
C GLU A 167 -35.72 8.41 -23.75
N ILE A 168 -35.37 7.15 -23.65
CA ILE A 168 -36.15 6.07 -24.26
C ILE A 168 -37.46 5.87 -23.49
N ASP A 169 -37.42 6.02 -22.20
CA ASP A 169 -38.58 5.86 -21.34
C ASP A 169 -39.55 7.03 -21.47
#